data_893237feeed30ac9e76563d31d410474
#
_entry.id   893237feeed30ac9e76563d31d410474
#
_cell.length_a   1.000
_cell.length_b   1.000
_cell.length_c   1.000
_cell.angle_alpha   90.00
_cell.angle_beta   90.00
_cell.angle_gamma   90.00
#
_symmetry.space_group_name_H-M   'P 1'
#
loop_
_entity.id
_entity.type
_entity.pdbx_description
1 polymer ?
#
loop_
_entity_poly.entity_id
_entity_poly.type
_entity_poly.pdbx_seq_one_letter_code
_entity_poly.pdbx_strand_id
1 'polypeptide(L)'
;MLERYKTILEGGTGEITEKKSRFIASVRLVESEEEALAFIEETKKKYWDARHNCYVYSVGLNREYTRCSDDGEPSGTAGRPMLDVILGEDLYNVAVVVTRYFGGILLGTGGLVRAYSKAVQEGLKNSKIIEKQFGITLEVTTDYTGIGRIQYIAGERKIPVLDSEYTDKVVMKLLVPAEEEGAVRKAITEGTNGRAKLQKERELYFAVLNGEVHLFDQ
;
A
#
# COMPACT_ATOMS: atom_id res chain seq x y z
N MET A 1 0.89 -8.02 -13.41
CA MET A 1 1.57 -7.38 -12.25
C MET A 1 1.35 -5.88 -12.39
N LEU A 2 0.96 -5.17 -11.33
CA LEU A 2 0.78 -3.72 -11.38
C LEU A 2 2.13 -3.03 -11.29
N GLU A 3 2.36 -2.01 -12.11
CA GLU A 3 3.57 -1.20 -12.03
C GLU A 3 3.61 -0.35 -10.75
N ARG A 4 2.43 0.11 -10.30
CA ARG A 4 2.23 0.87 -9.06
C ARG A 4 0.88 0.54 -8.45
N TYR A 5 0.81 0.57 -7.13
CA TYR A 5 -0.45 0.46 -6.41
C TYR A 5 -0.37 1.08 -5.02
N LYS A 6 -1.51 1.58 -4.54
CA LYS A 6 -1.62 2.14 -3.18
C LYS A 6 -2.02 1.06 -2.18
N THR A 7 -1.41 1.10 -1.01
CA THR A 7 -1.74 0.20 0.11
C THR A 7 -1.50 0.88 1.45
N ILE A 8 -1.87 0.17 2.52
CA ILE A 8 -1.65 0.62 3.89
C ILE A 8 -0.24 0.20 4.33
N LEU A 9 0.57 1.11 4.81
CA LEU A 9 1.82 0.79 5.51
C LEU A 9 1.55 0.56 7.00
N GLU A 10 0.82 1.50 7.62
CA GLU A 10 0.43 1.43 9.02
C GLU A 10 -1.07 1.71 9.10
N GLY A 11 -1.81 0.74 9.66
CA GLY A 11 -3.25 0.86 9.85
C GLY A 11 -3.58 1.86 10.95
N GLY A 12 -4.64 2.63 10.74
CA GLY A 12 -5.15 3.62 11.68
C GLY A 12 -6.52 3.25 12.24
N THR A 13 -6.94 4.04 13.21
CA THR A 13 -8.30 3.99 13.74
C THR A 13 -8.92 5.38 13.63
N GLY A 14 -10.17 5.45 13.16
CA GLY A 14 -10.95 6.68 13.10
C GLY A 14 -12.29 6.52 13.78
N GLU A 15 -12.80 7.56 14.39
CA GLU A 15 -14.12 7.56 15.02
C GLU A 15 -14.95 8.75 14.56
N ILE A 16 -16.20 8.50 14.29
CA ILE A 16 -17.21 9.54 14.07
C ILE A 16 -18.42 9.31 14.97
N THR A 17 -19.13 10.38 15.29
CA THR A 17 -20.43 10.32 15.96
C THR A 17 -21.48 10.93 15.05
N GLU A 18 -22.57 10.19 14.80
CA GLU A 18 -23.72 10.65 14.05
C GLU A 18 -25.01 10.33 14.81
N LYS A 19 -25.81 11.36 15.13
CA LYS A 19 -27.03 11.22 15.94
C LYS A 19 -26.85 10.36 17.19
N LYS A 20 -25.78 10.60 17.96
CA LYS A 20 -25.36 9.85 19.15
C LYS A 20 -24.88 8.41 18.89
N SER A 21 -24.99 7.86 17.68
CA SER A 21 -24.34 6.60 17.33
C SER A 21 -22.86 6.84 17.09
N ARG A 22 -22.00 5.94 17.63
CA ARG A 22 -20.55 5.96 17.44
C ARG A 22 -20.18 4.93 16.38
N PHE A 23 -19.31 5.31 15.46
CA PHE A 23 -18.77 4.46 14.42
C PHE A 23 -17.25 4.49 14.52
N ILE A 24 -16.63 3.38 14.79
CA ILE A 24 -15.19 3.23 14.99
C ILE A 24 -14.65 2.40 13.83
N ALA A 25 -13.90 3.02 12.93
CA ALA A 25 -13.23 2.33 11.84
C ALA A 25 -11.84 1.88 12.30
N SER A 26 -11.52 0.61 12.09
CA SER A 26 -10.18 0.04 12.25
C SER A 26 -9.68 -0.40 10.89
N VAL A 27 -8.49 0.03 10.50
CA VAL A 27 -7.87 -0.22 9.18
C VAL A 27 -6.61 -1.06 9.37
N ARG A 28 -6.38 -2.02 8.48
CA ARG A 28 -5.16 -2.86 8.50
C ARG A 28 -4.73 -3.24 7.08
N LEU A 29 -3.40 -3.30 6.85
CA LEU A 29 -2.80 -4.02 5.74
C LEU A 29 -3.07 -5.52 5.92
N VAL A 30 -3.51 -6.17 4.86
CA VAL A 30 -3.70 -7.63 4.81
C VAL A 30 -3.23 -8.14 3.45
N GLU A 31 -2.38 -9.16 3.44
CA GLU A 31 -1.80 -9.70 2.22
C GLU A 31 -2.42 -11.05 1.82
N SER A 32 -3.30 -11.60 2.68
CA SER A 32 -4.09 -12.79 2.39
C SER A 32 -5.53 -12.68 2.92
N GLU A 33 -6.42 -13.56 2.43
CA GLU A 33 -7.80 -13.65 2.94
C GLU A 33 -7.82 -14.12 4.40
N GLU A 34 -6.90 -15.01 4.78
CA GLU A 34 -6.73 -15.50 6.15
C GLU A 34 -6.39 -14.36 7.12
N GLU A 35 -5.49 -13.47 6.74
CA GLU A 35 -5.13 -12.29 7.53
C GLU A 35 -6.32 -11.33 7.67
N ALA A 36 -7.10 -11.14 6.61
CA ALA A 36 -8.30 -10.30 6.64
C ALA A 36 -9.34 -10.87 7.61
N LEU A 37 -9.60 -12.17 7.55
CA LEU A 37 -10.54 -12.86 8.45
C LEU A 37 -10.05 -12.83 9.90
N ALA A 38 -8.75 -13.05 10.14
CA ALA A 38 -8.16 -12.96 11.47
C ALA A 38 -8.31 -11.55 12.08
N PHE A 39 -8.07 -10.52 11.28
CA PHE A 39 -8.27 -9.12 11.70
C PHE A 39 -9.73 -8.80 12.05
N ILE A 40 -10.68 -9.29 11.26
CA ILE A 40 -12.10 -9.12 11.51
C ILE A 40 -12.47 -9.74 12.86
N GLU A 41 -12.04 -10.99 13.10
CA GLU A 41 -12.33 -11.69 14.35
C GLU A 41 -11.63 -11.05 15.57
N GLU A 42 -10.41 -10.57 15.43
CA GLU A 42 -9.71 -9.79 16.46
C GLU A 42 -10.49 -8.53 16.82
N THR A 43 -10.98 -7.80 15.82
CA THR A 43 -11.74 -6.57 16.02
C THR A 43 -13.11 -6.85 16.67
N LYS A 44 -13.80 -7.91 16.24
CA LYS A 44 -15.05 -8.36 16.88
C LYS A 44 -14.85 -8.73 18.35
N LYS A 45 -13.76 -9.41 18.67
CA LYS A 45 -13.42 -9.74 20.07
C LYS A 45 -13.11 -8.49 20.89
N LYS A 46 -12.40 -7.51 20.32
CA LYS A 46 -12.10 -6.24 20.96
C LYS A 46 -13.37 -5.43 21.30
N TYR A 47 -14.34 -5.44 20.39
CA TYR A 47 -15.62 -4.72 20.51
C TYR A 47 -16.79 -5.70 20.65
N TRP A 48 -16.64 -6.68 21.54
CA TRP A 48 -17.58 -7.80 21.73
C TRP A 48 -18.99 -7.37 22.14
N ASP A 49 -19.13 -6.20 22.77
CA ASP A 49 -20.37 -5.60 23.23
C ASP A 49 -21.09 -4.76 22.14
N ALA A 50 -20.47 -4.56 21.00
CA ALA A 50 -21.09 -3.90 19.87
C ALA A 50 -22.01 -4.85 19.08
N ARG A 51 -23.14 -4.33 18.57
CA ARG A 51 -24.10 -5.12 17.80
C ARG A 51 -23.68 -5.35 16.36
N HIS A 52 -22.90 -4.42 15.81
CA HIS A 52 -22.51 -4.43 14.39
C HIS A 52 -21.01 -4.16 14.27
N ASN A 53 -20.30 -5.09 13.65
CA ASN A 53 -18.92 -4.98 13.22
C ASN A 53 -18.87 -5.22 11.71
N CYS A 54 -19.39 -4.24 10.96
CA CYS A 54 -19.43 -4.32 9.50
C CYS A 54 -18.01 -4.28 8.94
N TYR A 55 -17.74 -5.06 7.90
CA TYR A 55 -16.38 -5.15 7.37
C TYR A 55 -16.32 -5.15 5.86
N VAL A 56 -15.16 -4.82 5.36
CA VAL A 56 -14.74 -4.95 3.96
C VAL A 56 -13.27 -5.31 3.92
N TYR A 57 -12.90 -6.14 2.95
CA TYR A 57 -11.51 -6.34 2.56
C TYR A 57 -11.38 -6.49 1.05
N SER A 58 -10.21 -6.12 0.54
CA SER A 58 -9.81 -6.29 -0.85
C SER A 58 -8.36 -6.73 -0.85
N VAL A 59 -8.10 -7.97 -1.23
CA VAL A 59 -6.79 -8.64 -1.21
C VAL A 59 -6.43 -9.09 -2.62
N GLY A 60 -5.13 -9.03 -2.93
CA GLY A 60 -4.57 -9.36 -4.23
C GLY A 60 -4.52 -8.17 -5.18
N LEU A 61 -3.53 -8.16 -6.07
CA LEU A 61 -3.31 -7.06 -7.01
C LEU A 61 -4.33 -7.02 -8.18
N ASN A 62 -5.11 -8.09 -8.36
CA ASN A 62 -6.29 -8.11 -9.23
C ASN A 62 -7.60 -8.11 -8.42
N ARG A 63 -7.51 -7.84 -7.09
CA ARG A 63 -8.65 -7.84 -6.16
C ARG A 63 -9.38 -9.19 -6.12
N GLU A 64 -8.60 -10.28 -6.15
CA GLU A 64 -9.09 -11.67 -6.24
C GLU A 64 -10.03 -12.01 -5.09
N TYR A 65 -9.73 -11.53 -3.91
CA TYR A 65 -10.55 -11.72 -2.71
C TYR A 65 -11.11 -10.38 -2.26
N THR A 66 -12.31 -10.06 -2.74
CA THR A 66 -13.04 -8.85 -2.30
C THR A 66 -14.34 -9.27 -1.67
N ARG A 67 -14.56 -8.90 -0.40
CA ARG A 67 -15.77 -9.20 0.38
C ARG A 67 -16.19 -8.01 1.20
N CYS A 68 -17.47 -7.93 1.48
CA CYS A 68 -18.03 -6.98 2.44
C CYS A 68 -19.23 -7.59 3.16
N SER A 69 -19.53 -7.08 4.35
CA SER A 69 -20.65 -7.53 5.17
C SER A 69 -21.30 -6.36 5.91
N ASP A 70 -22.62 -6.38 5.94
CA ASP A 70 -23.42 -5.45 6.72
C ASP A 70 -23.55 -5.86 8.20
N ASP A 71 -23.16 -7.08 8.58
CA ASP A 71 -23.16 -7.62 9.95
C ASP A 71 -24.42 -7.26 10.75
N GLY A 72 -25.61 -7.49 10.16
CA GLY A 72 -26.91 -7.24 10.76
C GLY A 72 -27.46 -5.82 10.61
N GLU A 73 -26.74 -4.91 9.97
CA GLU A 73 -27.35 -3.65 9.48
C GLU A 73 -28.30 -3.91 8.31
N PRO A 74 -29.20 -3.01 7.96
CA PRO A 74 -30.02 -3.15 6.76
C PRO A 74 -29.16 -3.37 5.51
N SER A 75 -29.58 -4.32 4.67
CA SER A 75 -28.82 -4.74 3.49
C SER A 75 -28.36 -3.56 2.62
N GLY A 76 -27.06 -3.53 2.30
CA GLY A 76 -26.42 -2.53 1.44
C GLY A 76 -26.17 -1.17 2.12
N THR A 77 -26.35 -1.05 3.45
CA THR A 77 -26.19 0.24 4.15
C THR A 77 -24.83 0.43 4.81
N ALA A 78 -24.04 -0.63 4.92
CA ALA A 78 -22.73 -0.59 5.56
C ALA A 78 -21.61 -1.16 4.65
N GLY A 79 -21.62 -2.46 4.40
CA GLY A 79 -20.53 -3.14 3.71
C GLY A 79 -20.26 -2.59 2.30
N ARG A 80 -21.30 -2.39 1.49
CA ARG A 80 -21.15 -1.85 0.13
C ARG A 80 -20.64 -0.40 0.12
N PRO A 81 -21.19 0.53 0.91
CA PRO A 81 -20.64 1.89 1.03
C PRO A 81 -19.17 1.93 1.49
N MET A 82 -18.78 1.04 2.41
CA MET A 82 -17.39 0.91 2.85
C MET A 82 -16.47 0.44 1.69
N LEU A 83 -16.93 -0.55 0.92
CA LEU A 83 -16.21 -1.04 -0.26
C LEU A 83 -16.03 0.05 -1.31
N ASP A 84 -17.07 0.81 -1.58
CA ASP A 84 -17.03 1.90 -2.57
C ASP A 84 -15.97 2.97 -2.20
N VAL A 85 -15.77 3.25 -0.90
CA VAL A 85 -14.69 4.14 -0.44
C VAL A 85 -13.32 3.54 -0.74
N ILE A 86 -13.07 2.27 -0.40
CA ILE A 86 -11.79 1.60 -0.63
C ILE A 86 -11.44 1.57 -2.12
N LEU A 87 -12.42 1.23 -2.97
CA LEU A 87 -12.24 1.19 -4.41
C LEU A 87 -12.02 2.59 -5.00
N GLY A 88 -12.73 3.60 -4.47
CA GLY A 88 -12.57 5.00 -4.89
C GLY A 88 -11.19 5.57 -4.56
N GLU A 89 -10.58 5.15 -3.47
CA GLU A 89 -9.20 5.52 -3.09
C GLU A 89 -8.14 4.67 -3.81
N ASP A 90 -8.57 3.71 -4.62
CA ASP A 90 -7.72 2.74 -5.34
C ASP A 90 -6.76 1.99 -4.42
N LEU A 91 -7.25 1.57 -3.24
CA LEU A 91 -6.49 0.82 -2.26
C LEU A 91 -6.52 -0.69 -2.54
N TYR A 92 -5.37 -1.33 -2.34
CA TYR A 92 -5.15 -2.77 -2.46
C TYR A 92 -4.64 -3.34 -1.14
N ASN A 93 -4.89 -4.61 -0.89
CA ASN A 93 -4.39 -5.33 0.27
C ASN A 93 -4.79 -4.64 1.60
N VAL A 94 -6.08 -4.35 1.73
CA VAL A 94 -6.63 -3.63 2.88
C VAL A 94 -7.87 -4.31 3.42
N ALA A 95 -7.98 -4.33 4.76
CA ALA A 95 -9.20 -4.65 5.47
C ALA A 95 -9.62 -3.49 6.37
N VAL A 96 -10.93 -3.24 6.44
CA VAL A 96 -11.52 -2.25 7.32
C VAL A 96 -12.71 -2.87 8.05
N VAL A 97 -12.75 -2.69 9.36
CA VAL A 97 -13.91 -3.03 10.19
C VAL A 97 -14.46 -1.75 10.80
N VAL A 98 -15.76 -1.51 10.63
CA VAL A 98 -16.46 -0.41 11.28
C VAL A 98 -17.39 -0.97 12.35
N THR A 99 -17.03 -0.71 13.59
CA THR A 99 -17.83 -1.07 14.78
C THR A 99 -18.82 0.03 15.10
N ARG A 100 -20.09 -0.31 15.27
CA ARG A 100 -21.13 0.66 15.60
C ARG A 100 -21.75 0.40 16.98
N TYR A 101 -21.84 1.48 17.76
CA TYR A 101 -22.66 1.57 18.96
C TYR A 101 -23.87 2.47 18.70
N PHE A 102 -25.08 1.92 18.87
CA PHE A 102 -26.31 2.64 18.62
C PHE A 102 -26.58 3.71 19.69
N GLY A 103 -26.87 4.92 19.26
CA GLY A 103 -27.09 6.08 20.13
C GLY A 103 -28.54 6.37 20.47
N GLY A 104 -29.48 5.45 20.20
CA GLY A 104 -30.90 5.60 20.51
C GLY A 104 -31.71 6.37 19.46
N ILE A 105 -31.08 6.93 18.41
CA ILE A 105 -31.73 7.68 17.33
C ILE A 105 -31.47 6.97 16.00
N LEU A 106 -32.52 6.64 15.28
CA LEU A 106 -32.41 6.01 13.96
C LEU A 106 -31.85 6.99 12.92
N LEU A 107 -30.88 6.50 12.14
CA LEU A 107 -30.28 7.28 11.07
C LEU A 107 -31.07 7.20 9.76
N GLY A 108 -31.80 6.09 9.55
CA GLY A 108 -32.36 5.70 8.26
C GLY A 108 -31.26 5.16 7.30
N THR A 109 -31.68 4.52 6.20
CA THR A 109 -30.76 3.87 5.24
C THR A 109 -29.74 4.85 4.68
N GLY A 110 -30.15 6.01 4.19
CA GLY A 110 -29.23 7.04 3.66
C GLY A 110 -28.31 7.65 4.72
N GLY A 111 -28.75 7.71 5.98
CA GLY A 111 -27.90 8.13 7.11
C GLY A 111 -26.82 7.12 7.45
N LEU A 112 -27.17 5.81 7.43
CA LEU A 112 -26.21 4.72 7.64
C LEU A 112 -25.14 4.71 6.53
N VAL A 113 -25.55 4.75 5.26
CA VAL A 113 -24.62 4.80 4.12
C VAL A 113 -23.58 5.90 4.30
N ARG A 114 -24.02 7.12 4.60
CA ARG A 114 -23.09 8.25 4.82
C ARG A 114 -22.20 8.05 6.04
N ALA A 115 -22.75 7.53 7.14
CA ALA A 115 -21.98 7.32 8.37
C ALA A 115 -20.88 6.26 8.20
N TYR A 116 -21.20 5.11 7.57
CA TYR A 116 -20.21 4.07 7.30
C TYR A 116 -19.12 4.54 6.33
N SER A 117 -19.47 5.21 5.24
CA SER A 117 -18.49 5.79 4.30
C SER A 117 -17.57 6.80 5.00
N LYS A 118 -18.15 7.71 5.81
CA LYS A 118 -17.38 8.72 6.54
C LYS A 118 -16.46 8.10 7.60
N ALA A 119 -16.92 7.05 8.29
CA ALA A 119 -16.09 6.34 9.27
C ALA A 119 -14.87 5.71 8.60
N VAL A 120 -15.03 5.04 7.44
CA VAL A 120 -13.90 4.51 6.66
C VAL A 120 -12.94 5.61 6.25
N GLN A 121 -13.45 6.73 5.70
CA GLN A 121 -12.61 7.87 5.32
C GLN A 121 -11.79 8.41 6.50
N GLU A 122 -12.38 8.50 7.71
CA GLU A 122 -11.66 8.95 8.89
C GLU A 122 -10.62 7.92 9.36
N GLY A 123 -10.90 6.61 9.25
CA GLY A 123 -9.93 5.56 9.50
C GLY A 123 -8.74 5.60 8.53
N LEU A 124 -9.01 5.80 7.24
CA LEU A 124 -7.97 5.92 6.22
C LEU A 124 -7.12 7.18 6.40
N LYS A 125 -7.72 8.30 6.78
CA LYS A 125 -7.02 9.56 7.06
C LYS A 125 -6.00 9.42 8.20
N ASN A 126 -6.30 8.56 9.18
CA ASN A 126 -5.42 8.26 10.32
C ASN A 126 -4.48 7.08 10.03
N SER A 127 -4.52 6.53 8.83
CA SER A 127 -3.62 5.47 8.36
C SER A 127 -2.48 6.06 7.54
N LYS A 128 -1.34 5.36 7.50
CA LYS A 128 -0.24 5.71 6.61
C LYS A 128 -0.39 4.94 5.30
N ILE A 129 -0.84 5.63 4.28
CA ILE A 129 -1.01 5.09 2.93
C ILE A 129 0.29 5.33 2.15
N ILE A 130 0.73 4.33 1.41
CA ILE A 130 1.90 4.39 0.54
C ILE A 130 1.56 3.93 -0.88
N GLU A 131 2.33 4.41 -1.84
CA GLU A 131 2.36 3.85 -3.19
C GLU A 131 3.57 2.93 -3.32
N LYS A 132 3.33 1.64 -3.53
CA LYS A 132 4.37 0.68 -3.88
C LYS A 132 4.59 0.71 -5.39
N GLN A 133 5.85 0.78 -5.80
CA GLN A 133 6.28 0.77 -7.19
C GLN A 133 7.06 -0.51 -7.50
N PHE A 134 6.74 -1.16 -8.61
CA PHE A 134 7.48 -2.32 -9.08
C PHE A 134 8.82 -1.91 -9.69
N GLY A 135 9.88 -2.60 -9.33
CA GLY A 135 11.22 -2.30 -9.79
C GLY A 135 12.16 -3.50 -9.74
N ILE A 136 13.40 -3.23 -10.08
CA ILE A 136 14.48 -4.20 -10.09
C ILE A 136 15.67 -3.67 -9.31
N THR A 137 16.43 -4.57 -8.71
CA THR A 137 17.80 -4.28 -8.30
C THR A 137 18.72 -4.55 -9.49
N LEU A 138 19.41 -3.50 -9.93
CA LEU A 138 20.39 -3.55 -11.02
C LEU A 138 21.79 -3.41 -10.45
N GLU A 139 22.58 -4.48 -10.51
CA GLU A 139 23.99 -4.43 -10.21
C GLU A 139 24.77 -3.87 -11.42
N VAL A 140 25.61 -2.87 -11.14
CA VAL A 140 26.45 -2.20 -12.13
C VAL A 140 27.90 -2.31 -11.70
N THR A 141 28.69 -3.13 -12.41
CA THR A 141 30.14 -3.25 -12.21
C THR A 141 30.87 -2.35 -13.18
N THR A 142 31.73 -1.48 -12.69
CA THR A 142 32.53 -0.53 -13.52
C THR A 142 33.93 -0.34 -12.96
N ASP A 143 34.79 0.34 -13.74
CA ASP A 143 36.05 0.89 -13.25
C ASP A 143 35.83 2.23 -12.52
N TYR A 144 36.85 2.73 -11.83
CA TYR A 144 36.79 4.01 -11.10
C TYR A 144 36.48 5.22 -11.99
N THR A 145 36.73 5.15 -13.30
CA THR A 145 36.45 6.23 -14.22
C THR A 145 34.95 6.32 -14.58
N GLY A 146 34.23 5.22 -14.49
CA GLY A 146 32.80 5.14 -14.80
C GLY A 146 31.87 5.62 -13.68
N ILE A 147 32.35 5.64 -12.42
CA ILE A 147 31.52 5.90 -11.24
C ILE A 147 30.76 7.23 -11.35
N GLY A 148 31.47 8.33 -11.61
CA GLY A 148 30.87 9.65 -11.66
C GLY A 148 29.75 9.76 -12.68
N ARG A 149 29.87 9.04 -13.82
CA ARG A 149 28.82 9.02 -14.84
C ARG A 149 27.60 8.23 -14.38
N ILE A 150 27.78 7.09 -13.70
CA ILE A 150 26.68 6.29 -13.17
C ILE A 150 25.96 7.05 -12.07
N GLN A 151 26.68 7.68 -11.14
CA GLN A 151 26.10 8.52 -10.08
C GLN A 151 25.32 9.71 -10.65
N TYR A 152 25.84 10.34 -11.70
CA TYR A 152 25.13 11.42 -12.39
C TYR A 152 23.81 10.94 -12.98
N ILE A 153 23.81 9.80 -13.70
CA ILE A 153 22.62 9.20 -14.32
C ILE A 153 21.58 8.82 -13.22
N ALA A 154 22.03 8.20 -12.13
CA ALA A 154 21.19 7.84 -11.01
C ALA A 154 20.57 9.10 -10.36
N GLY A 155 21.34 10.15 -10.16
CA GLY A 155 20.87 11.42 -9.58
C GLY A 155 19.86 12.14 -10.46
N GLU A 156 20.13 12.26 -11.77
CA GLU A 156 19.18 12.88 -12.73
C GLU A 156 17.83 12.18 -12.76
N ARG A 157 17.84 10.85 -12.66
CA ARG A 157 16.63 10.02 -12.71
C ARG A 157 16.03 9.72 -11.35
N LYS A 158 16.62 10.26 -10.27
CA LYS A 158 16.21 10.00 -8.87
C LYS A 158 16.18 8.49 -8.52
N ILE A 159 17.11 7.73 -9.12
CA ILE A 159 17.27 6.30 -8.87
C ILE A 159 18.06 6.12 -7.57
N PRO A 160 17.51 5.45 -6.56
CA PRO A 160 18.24 5.17 -5.34
C PRO A 160 19.45 4.27 -5.58
N VAL A 161 20.57 4.60 -4.98
CA VAL A 161 21.74 3.73 -4.87
C VAL A 161 21.61 2.99 -3.54
N LEU A 162 21.38 1.68 -3.58
CA LEU A 162 21.18 0.87 -2.38
C LEU A 162 22.49 0.55 -1.68
N ASP A 163 23.55 0.31 -2.48
CA ASP A 163 24.86 -0.06 -1.98
C ASP A 163 25.95 0.26 -2.99
N SER A 164 27.22 0.41 -2.52
CA SER A 164 28.39 0.59 -3.35
C SER A 164 29.62 -0.02 -2.72
N GLU A 165 30.22 -1.00 -3.39
CA GLU A 165 31.45 -1.67 -2.98
C GLU A 165 32.63 -1.20 -3.82
N TYR A 166 33.75 -0.89 -3.17
CA TYR A 166 34.97 -0.34 -3.79
C TYR A 166 36.14 -1.32 -3.56
N THR A 167 36.50 -2.05 -4.60
CA THR A 167 37.65 -2.97 -4.59
C THR A 167 38.59 -2.63 -5.77
N ASP A 168 39.08 -3.59 -6.52
CA ASP A 168 39.77 -3.38 -7.83
C ASP A 168 38.79 -2.85 -8.89
N LYS A 169 37.49 -3.08 -8.70
CA LYS A 169 36.37 -2.50 -9.45
C LYS A 169 35.38 -1.91 -8.48
N VAL A 170 34.43 -1.17 -9.05
CA VAL A 170 33.30 -0.64 -8.28
C VAL A 170 32.04 -1.39 -8.68
N VAL A 171 31.33 -1.87 -7.68
CA VAL A 171 30.03 -2.51 -7.83
C VAL A 171 28.99 -1.61 -7.17
N MET A 172 28.00 -1.16 -7.92
CA MET A 172 26.90 -0.33 -7.43
C MET A 172 25.59 -1.07 -7.60
N LYS A 173 24.74 -1.06 -6.57
CA LYS A 173 23.37 -1.61 -6.63
C LYS A 173 22.37 -0.47 -6.76
N LEU A 174 21.69 -0.41 -7.88
CA LEU A 174 20.70 0.61 -8.20
C LEU A 174 19.30 0.02 -8.08
N LEU A 175 18.38 0.77 -7.48
CA LEU A 175 16.95 0.42 -7.43
C LEU A 175 16.23 1.13 -8.57
N VAL A 176 15.96 0.40 -9.63
CA VAL A 176 15.42 0.96 -10.87
C VAL A 176 13.95 0.60 -11.02
N PRO A 177 13.03 1.59 -11.20
CA PRO A 177 11.66 1.31 -11.61
C PRO A 177 11.62 0.44 -12.86
N ALA A 178 10.75 -0.56 -12.90
CA ALA A 178 10.70 -1.49 -14.03
C ALA A 178 10.43 -0.79 -15.37
N GLU A 179 9.59 0.23 -15.35
CA GLU A 179 9.30 1.08 -16.52
C GLU A 179 10.53 1.84 -17.05
N GLU A 180 11.53 2.10 -16.20
CA GLU A 180 12.75 2.81 -16.56
C GLU A 180 13.94 1.89 -16.87
N GLU A 181 13.83 0.57 -16.66
CA GLU A 181 14.96 -0.37 -16.80
C GLU A 181 15.67 -0.20 -18.14
N GLY A 182 14.93 -0.21 -19.25
CA GLY A 182 15.51 -0.10 -20.59
C GLY A 182 16.26 1.23 -20.82
N ALA A 183 15.68 2.34 -20.35
CA ALA A 183 16.28 3.67 -20.50
C ALA A 183 17.54 3.82 -19.64
N VAL A 184 17.53 3.29 -18.42
CA VAL A 184 18.66 3.31 -17.49
C VAL A 184 19.82 2.46 -18.02
N ARG A 185 19.55 1.25 -18.47
CA ARG A 185 20.56 0.37 -19.08
C ARG A 185 21.23 1.04 -20.27
N LYS A 186 20.45 1.63 -21.16
CA LYS A 186 20.95 2.37 -22.31
C LYS A 186 21.85 3.54 -21.89
N ALA A 187 21.35 4.38 -20.95
CA ALA A 187 22.10 5.54 -20.48
C ALA A 187 23.44 5.18 -19.83
N ILE A 188 23.48 4.11 -19.01
CA ILE A 188 24.72 3.62 -18.39
C ILE A 188 25.67 3.06 -19.44
N THR A 189 25.16 2.26 -20.38
CA THR A 189 25.99 1.67 -21.44
C THR A 189 26.64 2.77 -22.29
N GLU A 190 25.87 3.76 -22.75
CA GLU A 190 26.37 4.90 -23.50
C GLU A 190 27.33 5.77 -22.68
N GLY A 191 26.96 6.07 -21.44
CA GLY A 191 27.74 6.91 -20.54
C GLY A 191 29.09 6.32 -20.13
N THR A 192 29.22 4.99 -20.17
CA THR A 192 30.48 4.27 -19.88
C THR A 192 31.17 3.71 -21.11
N ASN A 193 30.70 4.05 -22.32
CA ASN A 193 31.19 3.52 -23.60
C ASN A 193 31.21 1.97 -23.63
N GLY A 194 30.17 1.35 -23.05
CA GLY A 194 30.01 -0.11 -22.99
C GLY A 194 30.92 -0.83 -21.98
N ARG A 195 31.68 -0.11 -21.13
CA ARG A 195 32.63 -0.72 -20.18
C ARG A 195 31.95 -1.25 -18.92
N ALA A 196 30.78 -0.70 -18.50
CA ALA A 196 30.04 -1.20 -17.38
C ALA A 196 29.33 -2.51 -17.70
N LYS A 197 29.38 -3.46 -16.76
CA LYS A 197 28.57 -4.68 -16.79
C LYS A 197 27.29 -4.44 -16.00
N LEU A 198 26.14 -4.85 -16.55
CA LEU A 198 24.82 -4.64 -15.99
C LEU A 198 24.16 -6.00 -15.75
N GLN A 199 23.86 -6.32 -14.51
CA GLN A 199 23.22 -7.58 -14.13
C GLN A 199 21.95 -7.27 -13.30
N LYS A 200 20.81 -7.83 -13.73
CA LYS A 200 19.58 -7.81 -12.94
C LYS A 200 19.70 -8.86 -11.86
N GLU A 201 19.49 -8.48 -10.60
CA GLU A 201 19.55 -9.40 -9.46
C GLU A 201 18.16 -9.91 -9.10
N ARG A 202 17.23 -9.02 -8.76
CA ARG A 202 15.88 -9.41 -8.32
C ARG A 202 14.83 -8.39 -8.74
N GLU A 203 13.59 -8.83 -8.73
CA GLU A 203 12.39 -8.02 -8.86
C GLU A 203 11.74 -7.86 -7.49
N LEU A 204 11.21 -6.67 -7.20
CA LEU A 204 10.59 -6.38 -5.91
C LEU A 204 9.67 -5.16 -6.05
N TYR A 205 8.82 -4.96 -5.05
CA TYR A 205 8.16 -3.69 -4.84
C TYR A 205 8.96 -2.82 -3.89
N PHE A 206 8.90 -1.50 -4.08
CA PHE A 206 9.52 -0.54 -3.17
C PHE A 206 8.66 0.72 -3.03
N ALA A 207 8.89 1.48 -1.97
CA ALA A 207 8.38 2.83 -1.79
C ALA A 207 9.49 3.75 -1.28
N VAL A 208 9.42 5.02 -1.63
CA VAL A 208 10.32 6.05 -1.07
C VAL A 208 9.51 6.94 -0.13
N LEU A 209 9.83 6.89 1.15
CA LEU A 209 9.13 7.63 2.20
C LEU A 209 10.11 8.59 2.87
N ASN A 210 9.83 9.89 2.78
CA ASN A 210 10.70 10.94 3.37
C ASN A 210 12.18 10.84 2.92
N GLY A 211 12.43 10.33 1.72
CA GLY A 211 13.77 10.12 1.19
C GLY A 211 14.40 8.78 1.55
N GLU A 212 13.75 7.96 2.37
CA GLU A 212 14.19 6.60 2.71
C GLU A 212 13.51 5.56 1.80
N VAL A 213 14.30 4.57 1.39
CA VAL A 213 13.84 3.47 0.54
C VAL A 213 13.35 2.32 1.42
N HIS A 214 12.12 1.90 1.20
CA HIS A 214 11.54 0.72 1.81
C HIS A 214 11.36 -0.35 0.73
N LEU A 215 11.95 -1.53 0.95
CA LEU A 215 11.86 -2.68 0.05
C LEU A 215 10.80 -3.66 0.57
N PHE A 216 10.03 -4.23 -0.35
CA PHE A 216 8.99 -5.21 -0.06
C PHE A 216 9.25 -6.45 -0.93
N ASP A 217 9.55 -7.57 -0.31
CA ASP A 217 9.69 -8.86 -1.00
C ASP A 217 8.32 -9.28 -1.58
N GLN A 218 8.36 -10.07 -2.67
CA GLN A 218 7.16 -10.63 -3.31
C GLN A 218 6.63 -11.84 -2.56
#